data_a6230eaa52d01da6b14734a11cb98890
#
_entry.id   a6230eaa52d01da6b14734a11cb98890
#
_cell.length_a   1.000
_cell.length_b   1.000
_cell.length_c   1.000
_cell.angle_alpha   90.00
_cell.angle_beta   90.00
_cell.angle_gamma   90.00
#
_symmetry.space_group_name_H-M   'P 1'
#
loop_
_entity.id
_entity.type
_entity.pdbx_description
1 polymer ?
#
loop_
_entity_poly.entity_id
_entity_poly.type
_entity_poly.pdbx_seq_one_letter_code
_entity_poly.pdbx_strand_id
1 'polypeptide(L)'
;SYADMMKNKELFDICAITGLILGEKAENTNYRNIAIMTDADHDGLGSIYPALLAFFSNWPELFEQGRIRFVKTPVIIAQIGKTQKWFYTVAEYEEVKDTLPKHSIRYIKGLGSLQRDEYKEMIQNPVYDVVKLPENWKELFEMLMGNDPELRKDWMLG
;
A
#
# COMPACT_ATOMS: atom_id res chain seq x y z
N SER A 1 -7.93 20.81 6.81
CA SER A 1 -8.70 20.71 8.07
C SER A 1 -9.55 19.44 8.10
N TYR A 2 -10.04 19.02 9.27
CA TYR A 2 -10.98 17.90 9.40
C TYR A 2 -12.24 18.09 8.54
N ALA A 3 -12.74 19.33 8.44
CA ALA A 3 -13.90 19.65 7.63
C ALA A 3 -13.65 19.40 6.13
N ASP A 4 -12.44 19.63 5.65
CA ASP A 4 -12.10 19.40 4.25
C ASP A 4 -11.92 17.91 3.95
N MET A 5 -11.35 17.14 4.89
CA MET A 5 -11.27 15.68 4.77
C MET A 5 -12.65 15.02 4.72
N MET A 6 -13.60 15.51 5.53
CA MET A 6 -14.97 14.97 5.57
C MET A 6 -15.80 15.33 4.32
N LYS A 7 -15.36 16.27 3.50
CA LYS A 7 -15.95 16.55 2.18
C LYS A 7 -15.47 15.55 1.09
N ASN A 8 -14.37 14.88 1.33
CA ASN A 8 -13.88 13.83 0.43
C ASN A 8 -14.66 12.54 0.69
N LYS A 9 -15.40 12.10 -0.34
CA LYS A 9 -16.27 10.93 -0.24
C LYS A 9 -15.51 9.67 0.12
N GLU A 10 -14.36 9.45 -0.49
CA GLU A 10 -13.54 8.25 -0.29
C GLU A 10 -13.04 8.17 1.16
N LEU A 11 -12.55 9.29 1.71
CA LEU A 11 -12.10 9.35 3.11
C LEU A 11 -13.26 9.19 4.09
N PHE A 12 -14.41 9.76 3.78
CA PHE A 12 -15.63 9.54 4.56
C PHE A 12 -16.04 8.07 4.57
N ASP A 13 -16.05 7.43 3.40
CA ASP A 13 -16.39 6.02 3.27
C ASP A 13 -15.40 5.12 4.04
N ILE A 14 -14.10 5.44 4.03
CA ILE A 14 -13.09 4.73 4.83
C ILE A 14 -13.42 4.83 6.32
N CYS A 15 -13.76 6.01 6.83
CA CYS A 15 -14.17 6.19 8.21
C CYS A 15 -15.44 5.39 8.54
N ALA A 16 -16.44 5.44 7.67
CA ALA A 16 -17.71 4.74 7.87
C ALA A 16 -17.52 3.20 7.90
N ILE A 17 -16.68 2.66 7.02
CA ILE A 17 -16.40 1.22 6.92
C ILE A 17 -15.55 0.74 8.09
N THR A 18 -14.50 1.47 8.44
CA THR A 18 -13.53 1.07 9.48
C THR A 18 -14.01 1.38 10.89
N GLY A 19 -14.95 2.29 11.06
CA GLY A 19 -15.37 2.81 12.36
C GLY A 19 -14.39 3.81 12.96
N LEU A 20 -13.45 4.35 12.18
CA LEU A 20 -12.55 5.40 12.61
C LEU A 20 -13.30 6.74 12.73
N ILE A 21 -13.08 7.46 13.82
CA ILE A 21 -13.68 8.76 14.09
C ILE A 21 -12.55 9.77 14.28
N LEU A 22 -12.56 10.84 13.47
CA LEU A 22 -11.57 11.91 13.58
C LEU A 22 -11.65 12.58 14.96
N GLY A 23 -10.50 12.72 15.60
CA GLY A 23 -10.40 13.29 16.95
C GLY A 23 -10.58 12.28 18.09
N GLU A 24 -10.92 11.03 17.79
CA GLU A 24 -11.02 9.94 18.76
C GLU A 24 -9.93 8.90 18.54
N LYS A 25 -9.65 8.08 19.55
CA LYS A 25 -8.72 6.97 19.42
C LYS A 25 -9.32 5.79 18.63
N ALA A 26 -8.49 5.03 17.94
CA ALA A 26 -8.89 3.85 17.16
C ALA A 26 -9.12 2.60 18.06
N GLU A 27 -9.94 2.73 19.10
CA GLU A 27 -10.18 1.65 20.08
C GLU A 27 -11.34 0.74 19.68
N ASN A 28 -12.39 1.30 19.11
CA ASN A 28 -13.64 0.61 18.78
C ASN A 28 -13.86 0.54 17.26
N THR A 29 -12.84 0.12 16.52
CA THR A 29 -12.92 -0.02 15.07
C THR A 29 -13.59 -1.32 14.68
N ASN A 30 -14.23 -1.36 13.50
CA ASN A 30 -14.86 -2.56 12.94
C ASN A 30 -13.83 -3.61 12.53
N TYR A 31 -12.60 -3.18 12.21
CA TYR A 31 -11.50 -4.04 11.77
C TYR A 31 -10.24 -3.72 12.56
N ARG A 32 -9.49 -4.74 12.92
CA ARG A 32 -8.21 -4.57 13.59
C ARG A 32 -7.15 -4.03 12.64
N ASN A 33 -7.02 -4.65 11.47
CA ASN A 33 -5.96 -4.37 10.52
C ASN A 33 -6.50 -3.69 9.27
N ILE A 34 -5.70 -2.78 8.73
CA ILE A 34 -5.96 -2.09 7.48
C ILE A 34 -4.83 -2.45 6.53
N ALA A 35 -5.19 -3.08 5.41
CA ALA A 35 -4.24 -3.43 4.36
C ALA A 35 -4.34 -2.41 3.22
N ILE A 36 -3.21 -1.78 2.91
CA ILE A 36 -3.11 -0.87 1.78
C ILE A 36 -2.58 -1.66 0.58
N MET A 37 -3.31 -1.62 -0.51
CA MET A 37 -2.97 -2.24 -1.78
C MET A 37 -3.02 -1.17 -2.87
N THR A 38 -1.88 -0.85 -3.45
CA THR A 38 -1.78 0.10 -4.57
C THR A 38 -1.02 -0.54 -5.71
N ASP A 39 -1.20 -0.01 -6.91
CA ASP A 39 -0.33 -0.36 -8.03
C ASP A 39 1.12 -0.02 -7.68
N ALA A 40 2.05 -0.86 -8.16
CA ALA A 40 3.48 -0.65 -7.95
C ALA A 40 4.07 0.41 -8.90
N ASP A 41 3.23 1.19 -9.54
CA ASP A 41 3.61 2.29 -10.42
C ASP A 41 3.87 3.60 -9.66
N HIS A 42 4.28 4.61 -10.40
CA HIS A 42 4.62 5.92 -9.85
C HIS A 42 3.43 6.62 -9.18
N ASP A 43 2.22 6.45 -9.73
CA ASP A 43 1.01 7.08 -9.18
C ASP A 43 0.56 6.37 -7.89
N GLY A 44 0.59 5.05 -7.87
CA GLY A 44 0.21 4.28 -6.69
C GLY A 44 1.13 4.49 -5.50
N LEU A 45 2.46 4.37 -5.71
CA LEU A 45 3.46 4.51 -4.65
C LEU A 45 3.83 5.97 -4.37
N GLY A 46 3.82 6.85 -5.39
CA GLY A 46 4.24 8.23 -5.26
C GLY A 46 3.17 9.19 -4.76
N SER A 47 1.90 8.91 -4.97
CA SER A 47 0.80 9.82 -4.64
C SER A 47 -0.24 9.21 -3.72
N ILE A 48 -0.80 8.06 -4.08
CA ILE A 48 -1.92 7.45 -3.34
C ILE A 48 -1.44 6.89 -2.01
N TYR A 49 -0.34 6.16 -2.00
CA TYR A 49 0.19 5.55 -0.79
C TYR A 49 0.58 6.58 0.29
N PRO A 50 1.39 7.63 -0.02
CA PRO A 50 1.68 8.68 0.95
C PRO A 50 0.43 9.42 1.45
N ALA A 51 -0.54 9.67 0.58
CA ALA A 51 -1.78 10.33 0.96
C ALA A 51 -2.60 9.49 1.96
N LEU A 52 -2.67 8.17 1.75
CA LEU A 52 -3.32 7.26 2.70
C LEU A 52 -2.59 7.20 4.03
N LEU A 53 -1.26 7.17 4.03
CA LEU A 53 -0.48 7.22 5.27
C LEU A 53 -0.71 8.53 6.02
N ALA A 54 -0.75 9.66 5.33
CA ALA A 54 -1.04 10.96 5.91
C ALA A 54 -2.45 10.98 6.52
N PHE A 55 -3.43 10.39 5.86
CA PHE A 55 -4.78 10.25 6.39
C PHE A 55 -4.80 9.40 7.67
N PHE A 56 -4.24 8.19 7.62
CA PHE A 56 -4.22 7.28 8.77
C PHE A 56 -3.36 7.78 9.92
N SER A 57 -2.43 8.72 9.69
CA SER A 57 -1.62 9.34 10.75
C SER A 57 -2.44 10.14 11.76
N ASN A 58 -3.72 10.45 11.47
CA ASN A 58 -4.66 10.98 12.46
C ASN A 58 -4.91 10.00 13.63
N TRP A 59 -4.57 8.73 13.45
CA TRP A 59 -4.63 7.65 14.44
C TRP A 59 -3.27 7.00 14.60
N PRO A 60 -2.28 7.64 15.27
CA PRO A 60 -0.92 7.11 15.40
C PRO A 60 -0.87 5.72 16.01
N GLU A 61 -1.80 5.38 16.88
CA GLU A 61 -1.94 4.07 17.51
C GLU A 61 -2.12 2.93 16.52
N LEU A 62 -2.68 3.19 15.32
CA LEU A 62 -2.76 2.19 14.26
C LEU A 62 -1.39 1.72 13.80
N PHE A 63 -0.43 2.63 13.74
CA PHE A 63 0.96 2.33 13.37
C PHE A 63 1.74 1.71 14.53
N GLU A 64 1.58 2.25 15.73
CA GLU A 64 2.22 1.74 16.95
C GLU A 64 1.83 0.29 17.25
N GLN A 65 0.59 -0.07 16.97
CA GLN A 65 0.04 -1.42 17.18
C GLN A 65 0.23 -2.34 15.97
N GLY A 66 0.93 -1.91 14.91
CA GLY A 66 1.18 -2.71 13.71
C GLY A 66 -0.08 -3.05 12.91
N ARG A 67 -1.09 -2.18 12.93
CA ARG A 67 -2.40 -2.41 12.31
C ARG A 67 -2.48 -1.91 10.86
N ILE A 68 -1.52 -1.10 10.40
CA ILE A 68 -1.42 -0.66 9.01
C ILE A 68 -0.41 -1.56 8.30
N ARG A 69 -0.84 -2.18 7.21
CA ARG A 69 -0.05 -3.13 6.42
C ARG A 69 -0.03 -2.70 4.98
N PHE A 70 1.14 -2.78 4.36
CA PHE A 70 1.29 -2.60 2.92
C PHE A 70 1.42 -3.96 2.24
N VAL A 71 0.43 -4.34 1.46
CA VAL A 71 0.42 -5.61 0.73
C VAL A 71 1.24 -5.47 -0.55
N LYS A 72 2.25 -6.32 -0.70
CA LYS A 72 3.10 -6.35 -1.90
C LYS A 72 2.37 -6.98 -3.06
N THR A 73 2.47 -6.35 -4.23
CA THR A 73 2.01 -6.90 -5.50
C THR A 73 3.18 -7.51 -6.24
N PRO A 74 3.09 -8.73 -6.76
CA PRO A 74 4.17 -9.30 -7.55
C PRO A 74 4.43 -8.46 -8.80
N VAL A 75 5.68 -8.35 -9.21
CA VAL A 75 6.08 -7.70 -10.47
C VAL A 75 6.29 -8.71 -11.59
N ILE A 76 6.63 -9.95 -11.24
CA ILE A 76 6.77 -11.08 -12.16
C ILE A 76 6.07 -12.29 -11.57
N ILE A 77 5.28 -12.97 -12.40
CA ILE A 77 4.73 -14.28 -12.11
C ILE A 77 5.31 -15.27 -13.12
N ALA A 78 6.05 -16.25 -12.62
CA ALA A 78 6.61 -17.35 -13.43
C ALA A 78 5.66 -18.55 -13.38
N GLN A 79 5.25 -19.03 -14.54
CA GLN A 79 4.46 -20.26 -14.69
C GLN A 79 5.40 -21.44 -14.91
N ILE A 80 5.45 -22.35 -13.95
CA ILE A 80 6.29 -23.55 -13.97
C ILE A 80 5.36 -24.76 -13.98
N GLY A 81 5.06 -25.30 -15.17
CA GLY A 81 4.05 -26.35 -15.31
C GLY A 81 2.69 -25.87 -14.83
N LYS A 82 2.14 -26.50 -13.79
CA LYS A 82 0.84 -26.16 -13.19
C LYS A 82 0.97 -25.21 -11.99
N THR A 83 2.18 -24.84 -11.59
CA THR A 83 2.43 -24.00 -10.43
C THR A 83 2.92 -22.62 -10.85
N GLN A 84 2.73 -21.65 -9.97
CA GLN A 84 3.23 -20.29 -10.14
C GLN A 84 4.28 -19.99 -9.07
N LYS A 85 5.30 -19.22 -9.45
CA LYS A 85 6.22 -18.59 -8.53
C LYS A 85 6.15 -17.08 -8.71
N TRP A 86 5.94 -16.37 -7.61
CA TRP A 86 5.77 -14.93 -7.60
C TRP A 86 7.04 -14.24 -7.13
N PHE A 87 7.42 -13.19 -7.85
CA PHE A 87 8.58 -12.35 -7.53
C PHE A 87 8.12 -10.92 -7.33
N TYR A 88 8.58 -10.32 -6.27
CA TYR A 88 8.18 -8.97 -5.85
C TYR A 88 9.15 -7.90 -6.32
N THR A 89 10.31 -8.29 -6.84
CA THR A 89 11.25 -7.43 -7.56
C THR A 89 11.80 -8.16 -8.80
N VAL A 90 12.24 -7.38 -9.78
CA VAL A 90 12.91 -7.96 -10.95
C VAL A 90 14.22 -8.63 -10.56
N ALA A 91 14.95 -8.05 -9.59
CA ALA A 91 16.19 -8.59 -9.08
C ALA A 91 16.03 -10.01 -8.51
N GLU A 92 14.99 -10.25 -7.71
CA GLU A 92 14.69 -11.59 -7.18
C GLU A 92 14.54 -12.65 -8.29
N TYR A 93 13.88 -12.28 -9.39
CA TYR A 93 13.74 -13.19 -10.53
C TYR A 93 15.07 -13.40 -11.26
N GLU A 94 15.81 -12.33 -11.53
CA GLU A 94 17.10 -12.39 -12.23
C GLU A 94 18.13 -13.28 -11.50
N GLU A 95 18.14 -13.28 -10.18
CA GLU A 95 19.03 -14.10 -9.35
C GLU A 95 18.80 -15.61 -9.54
N VAL A 96 17.56 -16.03 -9.83
CA VAL A 96 17.19 -17.45 -9.83
C VAL A 96 16.72 -17.97 -11.18
N LYS A 97 16.52 -17.12 -12.17
CA LYS A 97 15.90 -17.49 -13.46
C LYS A 97 16.57 -18.68 -14.16
N ASP A 98 17.90 -18.76 -14.10
CA ASP A 98 18.69 -19.82 -14.74
C ASP A 98 18.67 -21.15 -13.97
N THR A 99 18.24 -21.10 -12.70
CA THR A 99 18.09 -22.29 -11.84
C THR A 99 16.67 -22.86 -11.85
N LEU A 100 15.69 -22.08 -12.36
CA LEU A 100 14.31 -22.52 -12.44
C LEU A 100 14.13 -23.56 -13.56
N PRO A 101 13.20 -24.53 -13.37
CA PRO A 101 12.73 -25.38 -14.46
C PRO A 101 12.21 -24.54 -15.64
N LYS A 102 12.03 -25.16 -16.79
CA LYS A 102 11.44 -24.49 -17.95
C LYS A 102 10.13 -23.80 -17.55
N HIS A 103 10.05 -22.49 -17.81
CA HIS A 103 8.95 -21.65 -17.40
C HIS A 103 8.69 -20.52 -18.40
N SER A 104 7.51 -19.93 -18.30
CA SER A 104 7.17 -18.65 -18.93
C SER A 104 6.98 -17.60 -17.83
N ILE A 105 7.17 -16.33 -18.18
CA ILE A 105 6.94 -15.23 -17.26
C ILE A 105 5.88 -14.28 -17.76
N ARG A 106 5.22 -13.61 -16.82
CA ARG A 106 4.32 -12.49 -17.08
C ARG A 106 4.69 -11.34 -16.15
N TYR A 107 4.86 -10.15 -16.73
CA TYR A 107 5.07 -8.93 -15.98
C TYR A 107 3.73 -8.38 -15.50
N ILE A 108 3.65 -8.04 -14.23
CA ILE A 108 2.48 -7.43 -13.60
C ILE A 108 2.74 -5.93 -13.48
N LYS A 109 2.04 -5.14 -14.29
CA LYS A 109 2.19 -3.68 -14.31
C LYS A 109 1.33 -2.97 -13.28
N GLY A 110 0.26 -3.60 -12.84
CA GLY A 110 -0.66 -3.06 -11.85
C GLY A 110 -1.64 -4.13 -11.39
N LEU A 111 -2.46 -3.80 -10.41
CA LEU A 111 -3.45 -4.72 -9.82
C LEU A 111 -4.42 -5.28 -10.89
N GLY A 112 -4.79 -4.48 -11.87
CA GLY A 112 -5.66 -4.91 -12.98
C GLY A 112 -5.04 -5.98 -13.89
N SER A 113 -3.74 -6.23 -13.80
CA SER A 113 -3.06 -7.29 -14.56
C SER A 113 -3.15 -8.68 -13.92
N LEU A 114 -3.61 -8.76 -12.68
CA LEU A 114 -3.78 -10.00 -11.96
C LEU A 114 -5.06 -10.73 -12.41
N GLN A 115 -4.97 -12.04 -12.53
CA GLN A 115 -6.12 -12.90 -12.75
C GLN A 115 -6.93 -13.06 -11.45
N ARG A 116 -8.19 -13.47 -11.56
CA ARG A 116 -9.10 -13.61 -10.41
C ARG A 116 -8.53 -14.49 -9.30
N ASP A 117 -7.96 -15.63 -9.64
CA ASP A 117 -7.40 -16.56 -8.67
C ASP A 117 -6.12 -16.02 -8.03
N GLU A 118 -5.34 -15.23 -8.78
CA GLU A 118 -4.15 -14.54 -8.27
C GLU A 118 -4.53 -13.44 -7.27
N TYR A 119 -5.58 -12.68 -7.57
CA TYR A 119 -6.17 -11.73 -6.62
C TYR A 119 -6.61 -12.40 -5.32
N LYS A 120 -7.32 -13.51 -5.46
CA LYS A 120 -7.77 -14.30 -4.32
C LYS A 120 -6.61 -14.78 -3.47
N GLU A 121 -5.56 -15.30 -4.09
CA GLU A 121 -4.34 -15.72 -3.41
C GLU A 121 -3.68 -14.55 -2.66
N MET A 122 -3.55 -13.40 -3.31
CA MET A 122 -2.97 -12.21 -2.70
C MET A 122 -3.76 -11.70 -1.48
N ILE A 123 -5.09 -11.82 -1.51
CA ILE A 123 -5.95 -11.43 -0.38
C ILE A 123 -5.92 -12.46 0.74
N GLN A 124 -5.93 -13.75 0.41
CA GLN A 124 -5.98 -14.83 1.40
C GLN A 124 -4.63 -15.10 2.06
N ASN A 125 -3.53 -14.98 1.31
CA ASN A 125 -2.16 -15.24 1.76
C ASN A 125 -1.26 -14.05 1.41
N PRO A 126 -1.51 -12.86 1.96
CA PRO A 126 -0.79 -11.66 1.57
C PRO A 126 0.68 -11.71 2.02
N VAL A 127 1.57 -11.29 1.15
CA VAL A 127 2.92 -10.87 1.52
C VAL A 127 2.85 -9.38 1.80
N TYR A 128 3.18 -8.97 3.01
CA TYR A 128 3.03 -7.58 3.44
C TYR A 128 4.15 -7.12 4.36
N ASP A 129 4.37 -5.81 4.36
CA ASP A 129 5.16 -5.13 5.37
C ASP A 129 4.24 -4.42 6.36
N VAL A 130 4.61 -4.45 7.63
CA VAL A 130 3.97 -3.59 8.65
C VAL A 130 4.51 -2.18 8.47
N VAL A 131 3.62 -1.23 8.27
CA VAL A 131 4.00 0.16 8.03
C VAL A 131 4.29 0.83 9.37
N LYS A 132 5.46 1.50 9.46
CA LYS A 132 5.85 2.31 10.60
C LYS A 132 5.96 3.76 10.17
N LEU A 133 5.50 4.68 11.02
CA LEU A 133 5.73 6.10 10.82
C LEU A 133 7.18 6.44 11.20
N PRO A 134 7.91 7.20 10.37
CA PRO A 134 9.20 7.76 10.76
C PRO A 134 9.02 8.74 11.92
N GLU A 135 10.06 8.98 12.73
CA GLU A 135 9.99 9.87 13.90
C GLU A 135 9.52 11.29 13.54
N ASN A 136 9.91 11.78 12.37
CA ASN A 136 9.55 13.10 11.85
C ASN A 136 8.29 13.09 10.95
N TRP A 137 7.39 12.12 11.11
CA TRP A 137 6.26 11.94 10.22
C TRP A 137 5.32 13.16 10.15
N LYS A 138 5.18 13.92 11.24
CA LYS A 138 4.36 15.14 11.25
C LYS A 138 4.88 16.19 10.28
N GLU A 139 6.18 16.44 10.32
CA GLU A 139 6.86 17.39 9.42
C GLU A 139 6.77 16.93 7.98
N LEU A 140 7.01 15.62 7.72
CA LEU A 140 6.92 15.05 6.38
C LEU A 140 5.53 15.18 5.80
N PHE A 141 4.48 14.89 6.57
CA PHE A 141 3.11 14.99 6.08
C PHE A 141 2.62 16.43 5.94
N GLU A 142 3.07 17.35 6.78
CA GLU A 142 2.83 18.77 6.59
C GLU A 142 3.45 19.26 5.27
N MET A 143 4.66 18.82 4.93
CA MET A 143 5.29 19.09 3.63
C MET A 143 4.48 18.49 2.47
N LEU A 144 4.06 17.23 2.58
CA LEU A 144 3.32 16.52 1.54
C LEU A 144 1.91 17.08 1.31
N MET A 145 1.24 17.47 2.38
CA MET A 145 -0.14 17.99 2.35
C MET A 145 -0.17 19.52 2.29
N GLY A 146 0.98 20.18 2.40
CA GLY A 146 1.12 21.62 2.24
C GLY A 146 0.80 22.10 0.82
N ASN A 147 0.59 23.41 0.67
CA ASN A 147 0.20 24.04 -0.61
C ASN A 147 1.35 24.15 -1.62
N ASP A 148 2.53 23.63 -1.34
CA ASP A 148 3.69 23.71 -2.23
C ASP A 148 3.84 22.42 -3.07
N PRO A 149 3.51 22.48 -4.37
CA PRO A 149 3.65 21.34 -5.27
C PRO A 149 5.11 20.95 -5.55
N GLU A 150 6.06 21.87 -5.38
CA GLU A 150 7.49 21.63 -5.63
C GLU A 150 8.09 20.74 -4.57
N LEU A 151 7.80 21.00 -3.29
CA LEU A 151 8.25 20.15 -2.16
C LEU A 151 7.70 18.73 -2.25
N ARG A 152 6.49 18.55 -2.78
CA ARG A 152 5.92 17.22 -3.05
C ARG A 152 6.69 16.46 -4.12
N LYS A 153 7.10 17.15 -5.19
CA LYS A 153 7.87 16.54 -6.28
C LYS A 153 9.25 16.10 -5.79
N ASP A 154 9.94 16.95 -5.04
CA ASP A 154 11.29 16.66 -4.52
C ASP A 154 11.29 15.44 -3.59
N TRP A 155 10.28 15.30 -2.77
CA TRP A 155 10.14 14.12 -1.90
C TRP A 155 9.80 12.84 -2.69
N MET A 156 8.98 12.94 -3.75
CA MET A 156 8.61 11.80 -4.60
C MET A 156 9.74 11.35 -5.52
N LEU A 157 10.72 12.22 -5.81
CA LEU A 157 11.86 11.94 -6.69
C LEU A 157 13.12 11.52 -5.92
N GLY A 158 13.15 11.70 -4.61
CA GLY A 158 14.25 11.26 -3.72
C GLY A 158 14.04 9.85 -3.23
#